data_1745cbef639cd2e58941e4c546cd929f
#
_entry.id   1745cbef639cd2e58941e4c546cd929f
#
_cell.length_a   1.000
_cell.length_b   1.000
_cell.length_c   1.000
_cell.angle_alpha   90.00
_cell.angle_beta   90.00
_cell.angle_gamma   90.00
#
_symmetry.space_group_name_H-M   'P 1'
#
loop_
_entity.id
_entity.type
_entity.pdbx_description
1 polymer ?
#
loop_
_entity_poly.entity_id
_entity_poly.type
_entity_poly.pdbx_seq_one_letter_code
_entity_poly.pdbx_strand_id
1 'polypeptide(L)'
;IYNSSKKIKNNDKVIVNFPPPKNIFIKPNKIPLDILYEDQDLIIINKSPGVVVHPGAGNYENTIVNGLLFKYKNNLSSINGKLRPGIVHRIDKDTSGVIVVAKNDKTHTNLSEQFSSHKIKRKYEALVWGSLKPQAGKINEKISRSIKNRQLMSVKKNKGKLAVTNYKTVKIFQNSDLPKISLIECQLETGRTHQIRVHMNFKGNSILGDKSYGRSKKKYKNINFDIEKKINSFDRQALHAKSLGFFHPGLKKDVFFEAKRPGDFNELIKSLKKASI
;
A
#
# COMPACT_ATOMS: atom_id res chain seq x y z
N ILE A 1 8.23 -37.92 -2.55
CA ILE A 1 8.26 -36.50 -2.08
C ILE A 1 9.60 -36.34 -1.38
N TYR A 2 10.52 -35.61 -1.99
CA TYR A 2 11.84 -35.37 -1.41
C TYR A 2 11.83 -34.15 -0.51
N ASN A 3 12.45 -34.27 0.66
CA ASN A 3 12.60 -33.20 1.61
C ASN A 3 13.57 -32.14 1.04
N SER A 4 13.15 -30.88 0.94
CA SER A 4 13.93 -29.75 0.39
C SER A 4 15.22 -29.43 1.17
N SER A 5 15.44 -30.07 2.31
CA SER A 5 16.64 -29.95 3.14
C SER A 5 17.67 -31.06 2.94
N LYS A 6 17.45 -32.01 2.01
CA LYS A 6 18.43 -33.08 1.75
C LYS A 6 19.70 -32.49 1.14
N LYS A 7 20.85 -32.71 1.77
CA LYS A 7 22.15 -32.33 1.23
C LYS A 7 22.48 -33.21 0.02
N ILE A 8 22.86 -32.58 -1.08
CA ILE A 8 23.28 -33.23 -2.31
C ILE A 8 24.73 -33.73 -2.11
N LYS A 9 25.01 -34.97 -2.54
CA LYS A 9 26.34 -35.56 -2.54
C LYS A 9 27.00 -35.40 -3.91
N ASN A 10 28.33 -35.54 -3.95
CA ASN A 10 29.07 -35.59 -5.20
C ASN A 10 28.52 -36.75 -6.07
N ASN A 11 28.24 -36.52 -7.34
CA ASN A 11 27.64 -37.43 -8.31
C ASN A 11 26.11 -37.66 -8.19
N ASP A 12 25.39 -36.94 -7.31
CA ASP A 12 23.92 -36.99 -7.33
C ASP A 12 23.37 -36.31 -8.61
N LYS A 13 22.49 -37.02 -9.34
CA LYS A 13 21.78 -36.47 -10.49
C LYS A 13 20.52 -35.79 -10.00
N VAL A 14 20.40 -34.47 -10.22
CA VAL A 14 19.23 -33.69 -9.87
C VAL A 14 18.40 -33.42 -11.13
N ILE A 15 17.18 -33.93 -11.16
CA ILE A 15 16.23 -33.69 -12.26
C ILE A 15 15.18 -32.71 -11.75
N VAL A 16 15.07 -31.56 -12.40
CA VAL A 16 14.06 -30.53 -12.07
C VAL A 16 13.02 -30.50 -13.20
N ASN A 17 11.81 -30.92 -12.88
CA ASN A 17 10.67 -30.81 -13.79
C ASN A 17 9.96 -29.47 -13.57
N PHE A 18 10.01 -28.59 -14.55
CA PHE A 18 9.23 -27.37 -14.56
C PHE A 18 7.87 -27.66 -15.18
N PRO A 19 6.76 -27.52 -14.41
CA PRO A 19 5.44 -27.63 -15.04
C PRO A 19 5.29 -26.48 -16.06
N PRO A 20 4.59 -26.72 -17.19
CA PRO A 20 4.34 -25.66 -18.17
C PRO A 20 3.68 -24.46 -17.49
N PRO A 21 4.01 -23.21 -17.92
CA PRO A 21 3.38 -22.02 -17.38
C PRO A 21 1.86 -22.13 -17.52
N LYS A 22 1.13 -22.05 -16.43
CA LYS A 22 -0.33 -21.96 -16.49
C LYS A 22 -0.68 -20.66 -17.22
N ASN A 23 -1.41 -20.75 -18.32
CA ASN A 23 -2.01 -19.57 -18.94
C ASN A 23 -3.01 -18.98 -17.96
N ILE A 24 -2.60 -17.96 -17.21
CA ILE A 24 -3.48 -17.25 -16.28
C ILE A 24 -4.32 -16.30 -17.13
N PHE A 25 -5.55 -16.69 -17.38
CA PHE A 25 -6.55 -15.81 -17.98
C PHE A 25 -7.20 -14.99 -16.85
N ILE A 26 -7.12 -13.65 -16.96
CA ILE A 26 -7.82 -12.77 -16.04
C ILE A 26 -9.22 -12.54 -16.58
N LYS A 27 -10.21 -13.10 -15.90
CA LYS A 27 -11.62 -12.92 -16.23
C LYS A 27 -12.04 -11.47 -15.94
N PRO A 28 -12.55 -10.71 -16.93
CA PRO A 28 -13.18 -9.43 -16.67
C PRO A 28 -14.35 -9.60 -15.70
N ASN A 29 -14.45 -8.73 -14.69
CA ASN A 29 -15.52 -8.80 -13.69
C ASN A 29 -16.03 -7.39 -13.38
N LYS A 30 -17.35 -7.23 -13.19
CA LYS A 30 -17.99 -5.96 -12.85
C LYS A 30 -17.66 -5.59 -11.40
N ILE A 31 -16.55 -4.86 -11.21
CA ILE A 31 -16.11 -4.34 -9.93
C ILE A 31 -16.31 -2.83 -9.95
N PRO A 32 -16.91 -2.23 -8.92
CA PRO A 32 -17.04 -0.79 -8.80
C PRO A 32 -15.66 -0.12 -8.80
N LEU A 33 -15.43 0.80 -9.71
CA LEU A 33 -14.25 1.64 -9.79
C LEU A 33 -14.66 3.08 -9.48
N ASP A 34 -14.23 3.62 -8.36
CA ASP A 34 -14.41 5.03 -8.01
C ASP A 34 -13.40 5.87 -8.79
N ILE A 35 -13.81 6.35 -9.98
CA ILE A 35 -12.99 7.10 -10.91
C ILE A 35 -13.04 8.57 -10.55
N LEU A 36 -11.89 9.13 -10.16
CA LEU A 36 -11.72 10.55 -9.83
C LEU A 36 -11.47 11.41 -11.07
N TYR A 37 -10.80 10.84 -12.07
CA TYR A 37 -10.48 11.51 -13.34
C TYR A 37 -10.20 10.47 -14.42
N GLU A 38 -10.56 10.79 -15.63
CA GLU A 38 -10.28 9.97 -16.82
C GLU A 38 -10.12 10.88 -18.04
N ASP A 39 -9.12 10.56 -18.89
CA ASP A 39 -8.97 11.12 -20.21
C ASP A 39 -8.53 10.06 -21.24
N GLN A 40 -7.92 10.47 -22.36
CA GLN A 40 -7.44 9.54 -23.38
C GLN A 40 -6.17 8.79 -22.96
N ASP A 41 -5.42 9.31 -22.01
CA ASP A 41 -4.10 8.81 -21.62
C ASP A 41 -4.12 7.96 -20.34
N LEU A 42 -4.91 8.34 -19.35
CA LEU A 42 -4.88 7.73 -18.04
C LEU A 42 -6.23 7.77 -17.29
N ILE A 43 -6.29 6.98 -16.23
CA ILE A 43 -7.41 6.91 -15.30
C ILE A 43 -6.87 7.08 -13.89
N ILE A 44 -7.49 7.93 -13.09
CA ILE A 44 -7.23 8.08 -11.66
C ILE A 44 -8.37 7.42 -10.88
N ILE A 45 -8.01 6.50 -10.01
CA ILE A 45 -8.99 5.73 -9.22
C ILE A 45 -8.74 5.98 -7.74
N ASN A 46 -9.82 6.21 -6.98
CA ASN A 46 -9.81 6.10 -5.52
C ASN A 46 -10.05 4.64 -5.14
N LYS A 47 -8.98 3.88 -4.94
CA LYS A 47 -9.09 2.47 -4.60
C LYS A 47 -9.69 2.29 -3.20
N SER A 48 -10.79 1.55 -3.11
CA SER A 48 -11.35 1.12 -1.83
C SER A 48 -10.41 0.17 -1.07
N PRO A 49 -10.44 0.16 0.27
CA PRO A 49 -9.75 -0.86 1.06
C PRO A 49 -10.35 -2.25 0.78
N GLY A 50 -9.57 -3.31 1.03
CA GLY A 50 -9.98 -4.70 0.79
C GLY A 50 -9.81 -5.19 -0.66
N VAL A 51 -9.59 -4.29 -1.63
CA VAL A 51 -9.42 -4.64 -3.05
C VAL A 51 -7.93 -4.67 -3.43
N VAL A 52 -7.49 -5.76 -4.05
CA VAL A 52 -6.12 -5.90 -4.58
C VAL A 52 -6.02 -5.19 -5.94
N VAL A 53 -4.88 -4.57 -6.23
CA VAL A 53 -4.69 -3.86 -7.51
C VAL A 53 -4.67 -4.82 -8.70
N HIS A 54 -3.90 -5.89 -8.63
CA HIS A 54 -3.76 -6.88 -9.73
C HIS A 54 -3.75 -8.31 -9.19
N PRO A 55 -4.14 -9.30 -9.98
CA PRO A 55 -4.13 -10.71 -9.59
C PRO A 55 -2.77 -11.17 -9.07
N GLY A 56 -2.80 -12.04 -8.08
CA GLY A 56 -1.63 -12.64 -7.46
C GLY A 56 -2.03 -13.80 -6.54
N ALA A 57 -1.05 -14.46 -5.91
CA ALA A 57 -1.29 -15.62 -5.05
C ALA A 57 -2.39 -15.36 -4.02
N GLY A 58 -3.44 -16.17 -4.04
CA GLY A 58 -4.61 -16.07 -3.17
C GLY A 58 -5.65 -15.00 -3.54
N ASN A 59 -5.44 -14.22 -4.63
CA ASN A 59 -6.37 -13.18 -5.08
C ASN A 59 -6.32 -13.10 -6.61
N TYR A 60 -7.00 -14.01 -7.30
CA TYR A 60 -7.03 -14.08 -8.77
C TYR A 60 -8.22 -13.33 -9.38
N GLU A 61 -9.24 -13.10 -8.59
CA GLU A 61 -10.49 -12.45 -8.97
C GLU A 61 -10.75 -11.24 -8.06
N ASN A 62 -11.68 -10.39 -8.48
CA ASN A 62 -12.09 -9.19 -7.72
C ASN A 62 -10.95 -8.19 -7.44
N THR A 63 -10.05 -8.02 -8.41
CA THR A 63 -8.98 -7.01 -8.36
C THR A 63 -9.36 -5.79 -9.21
N ILE A 64 -8.67 -4.66 -9.00
CA ILE A 64 -8.85 -3.47 -9.86
C ILE A 64 -8.66 -3.84 -11.33
N VAL A 65 -7.69 -4.70 -11.67
CA VAL A 65 -7.46 -5.16 -13.05
C VAL A 65 -8.68 -5.88 -13.62
N ASN A 66 -9.39 -6.74 -12.85
CA ASN A 66 -10.60 -7.39 -13.33
C ASN A 66 -11.69 -6.36 -13.68
N GLY A 67 -11.86 -5.31 -12.85
CA GLY A 67 -12.79 -4.21 -13.11
C GLY A 67 -12.38 -3.35 -14.31
N LEU A 68 -11.09 -3.06 -14.44
CA LEU A 68 -10.55 -2.34 -15.59
C LEU A 68 -10.77 -3.09 -16.89
N LEU A 69 -10.49 -4.39 -16.93
CA LEU A 69 -10.73 -5.22 -18.12
C LEU A 69 -12.22 -5.30 -18.48
N PHE A 70 -13.11 -5.32 -17.47
CA PHE A 70 -14.56 -5.30 -17.73
C PHE A 70 -15.00 -3.98 -18.37
N LYS A 71 -14.51 -2.84 -17.87
CA LYS A 71 -14.93 -1.51 -18.33
C LYS A 71 -14.25 -1.09 -19.63
N TYR A 72 -12.93 -1.35 -19.74
CA TYR A 72 -12.09 -0.80 -20.81
C TYR A 72 -11.66 -1.83 -21.86
N LYS A 73 -11.91 -3.12 -21.62
CA LYS A 73 -11.52 -4.22 -22.54
C LYS A 73 -10.04 -4.11 -22.93
N ASN A 74 -9.77 -3.81 -24.21
CA ASN A 74 -8.41 -3.71 -24.77
C ASN A 74 -7.85 -2.29 -24.75
N ASN A 75 -8.56 -1.30 -24.22
CA ASN A 75 -8.14 0.10 -24.19
C ASN A 75 -7.30 0.42 -22.95
N LEU A 76 -6.31 -0.43 -22.66
CA LEU A 76 -5.34 -0.26 -21.59
C LEU A 76 -3.95 -0.66 -22.11
N SER A 77 -2.91 0.00 -21.58
CA SER A 77 -1.54 -0.37 -21.93
C SER A 77 -1.24 -1.83 -21.57
N SER A 78 -0.57 -2.53 -22.48
CA SER A 78 -0.20 -3.94 -22.32
C SER A 78 1.29 -4.17 -21.98
N ILE A 79 2.10 -3.13 -21.81
CA ILE A 79 3.56 -3.22 -21.58
C ILE A 79 3.92 -4.19 -20.44
N ASN A 80 3.18 -4.17 -19.34
CA ASN A 80 3.40 -5.08 -18.20
C ASN A 80 2.70 -6.44 -18.35
N GLY A 81 2.34 -6.79 -19.59
CA GLY A 81 1.72 -8.05 -19.96
C GLY A 81 0.25 -8.16 -19.54
N LYS A 82 -0.37 -9.28 -19.94
CA LYS A 82 -1.81 -9.54 -19.75
C LYS A 82 -2.29 -9.54 -18.29
N LEU A 83 -1.38 -9.72 -17.34
CA LEU A 83 -1.72 -9.76 -15.90
C LEU A 83 -1.79 -8.39 -15.23
N ARG A 84 -1.27 -7.33 -15.87
CA ARG A 84 -1.15 -5.99 -15.28
C ARG A 84 -1.42 -4.88 -16.30
N PRO A 85 -2.49 -4.97 -17.11
CA PRO A 85 -2.79 -3.96 -18.10
C PRO A 85 -2.93 -2.58 -17.43
N GLY A 86 -2.18 -1.60 -17.93
CA GLY A 86 -2.18 -0.22 -17.46
C GLY A 86 -1.58 0.04 -16.08
N ILE A 87 -1.16 -0.99 -15.34
CA ILE A 87 -0.69 -0.86 -13.95
C ILE A 87 0.77 -0.42 -13.90
N VAL A 88 1.03 0.82 -13.51
CA VAL A 88 2.37 1.40 -13.34
C VAL A 88 2.86 1.40 -11.88
N HIS A 89 1.94 1.31 -10.91
CA HIS A 89 2.25 1.18 -9.48
C HIS A 89 1.14 0.45 -8.72
N ARG A 90 1.36 0.25 -7.43
CA ARG A 90 0.37 -0.41 -6.58
C ARG A 90 0.39 0.12 -5.15
N ILE A 91 -0.73 0.00 -4.47
CA ILE A 91 -0.86 0.11 -3.01
C ILE A 91 -1.37 -1.22 -2.44
N ASP A 92 -1.22 -1.42 -1.15
CA ASP A 92 -1.60 -2.68 -0.49
C ASP A 92 -3.12 -2.93 -0.57
N LYS A 93 -3.55 -4.18 -0.41
CA LYS A 93 -4.96 -4.59 -0.44
C LYS A 93 -5.84 -3.67 0.41
N ASP A 94 -5.46 -3.53 1.68
CA ASP A 94 -6.25 -2.82 2.69
C ASP A 94 -5.90 -1.33 2.83
N THR A 95 -4.98 -0.83 2.00
CA THR A 95 -4.71 0.60 1.85
C THR A 95 -5.68 1.19 0.83
N SER A 96 -6.36 2.25 1.21
CA SER A 96 -7.26 3.02 0.33
C SER A 96 -6.55 4.18 -0.35
N GLY A 97 -7.16 4.76 -1.40
CA GLY A 97 -6.75 6.03 -1.97
C GLY A 97 -6.27 5.98 -3.41
N VAL A 98 -5.59 7.03 -3.82
CA VAL A 98 -5.29 7.32 -5.23
C VAL A 98 -4.33 6.33 -5.86
N ILE A 99 -4.73 5.82 -7.03
CA ILE A 99 -3.86 5.10 -7.97
C ILE A 99 -4.05 5.67 -9.39
N VAL A 100 -3.00 5.60 -10.20
CA VAL A 100 -3.05 5.94 -11.64
C VAL A 100 -2.89 4.68 -12.50
N VAL A 101 -3.66 4.64 -13.59
CA VAL A 101 -3.66 3.55 -14.58
C VAL A 101 -3.44 4.15 -15.94
N ALA A 102 -2.54 3.59 -16.75
CA ALA A 102 -2.25 4.05 -18.11
C ALA A 102 -3.18 3.39 -19.13
N LYS A 103 -3.79 4.17 -20.02
CA LYS A 103 -4.65 3.66 -21.11
C LYS A 103 -3.85 3.28 -22.36
N ASN A 104 -2.70 3.87 -22.56
CA ASN A 104 -1.83 3.60 -23.72
C ASN A 104 -0.37 3.39 -23.29
N ASP A 105 0.43 2.81 -24.19
CA ASP A 105 1.82 2.42 -23.92
C ASP A 105 2.76 3.61 -23.74
N LYS A 106 2.52 4.72 -24.44
CA LYS A 106 3.30 5.96 -24.29
C LYS A 106 3.16 6.54 -22.89
N THR A 107 1.95 6.61 -22.39
CA THR A 107 1.65 7.07 -21.02
C THR A 107 2.21 6.11 -19.98
N HIS A 108 2.11 4.80 -20.22
CA HIS A 108 2.67 3.78 -19.34
C HIS A 108 4.19 3.92 -19.18
N THR A 109 4.91 4.04 -20.29
CA THR A 109 6.37 4.22 -20.29
C THR A 109 6.75 5.48 -19.52
N ASN A 110 6.12 6.60 -19.84
CA ASN A 110 6.42 7.89 -19.21
C ASN A 110 6.14 7.87 -17.68
N LEU A 111 4.99 7.35 -17.26
CA LEU A 111 4.68 7.23 -15.83
C LEU A 111 5.65 6.28 -15.11
N SER A 112 6.02 5.16 -15.75
CA SER A 112 6.99 4.22 -15.19
C SER A 112 8.36 4.85 -14.98
N GLU A 113 8.82 5.69 -15.91
CA GLU A 113 10.04 6.49 -15.78
C GLU A 113 9.94 7.49 -14.63
N GLN A 114 8.81 8.19 -14.49
CA GLN A 114 8.61 9.12 -13.39
C GLN A 114 8.58 8.40 -12.02
N PHE A 115 8.00 7.18 -11.94
CA PHE A 115 8.05 6.35 -10.73
C PHE A 115 9.48 5.90 -10.41
N SER A 116 10.24 5.45 -11.40
CA SER A 116 11.61 4.95 -11.22
C SER A 116 12.59 6.06 -10.87
N SER A 117 12.43 7.25 -11.45
CA SER A 117 13.22 8.46 -11.17
C SER A 117 12.76 9.24 -9.94
N HIS A 118 11.77 8.71 -9.20
CA HIS A 118 11.24 9.31 -7.96
C HIS A 118 10.65 10.73 -8.11
N LYS A 119 10.22 11.11 -9.30
CA LYS A 119 9.62 12.43 -9.59
C LYS A 119 8.15 12.53 -9.14
N ILE A 120 7.47 11.39 -8.91
CA ILE A 120 6.06 11.35 -8.51
C ILE A 120 5.90 11.71 -7.03
N LYS A 121 5.09 12.72 -6.75
CA LYS A 121 4.75 13.16 -5.39
C LYS A 121 3.63 12.29 -4.85
N ARG A 122 3.89 11.48 -3.81
CA ARG A 122 2.94 10.56 -3.19
C ARG A 122 2.79 10.89 -1.71
N LYS A 123 1.61 11.35 -1.32
CA LYS A 123 1.30 11.61 0.07
C LYS A 123 0.30 10.61 0.61
N TYR A 124 0.54 10.19 1.84
CA TYR A 124 -0.30 9.26 2.58
C TYR A 124 -0.66 9.85 3.93
N GLU A 125 -1.80 9.48 4.44
CA GLU A 125 -2.18 9.71 5.83
C GLU A 125 -2.28 8.40 6.58
N ALA A 126 -1.81 8.38 7.81
CA ALA A 126 -1.89 7.20 8.67
C ALA A 126 -2.22 7.59 10.12
N LEU A 127 -2.94 6.70 10.82
CA LEU A 127 -3.03 6.72 12.26
C LEU A 127 -2.01 5.75 12.83
N VAL A 128 -1.17 6.23 13.74
CA VAL A 128 -0.11 5.43 14.36
C VAL A 128 -0.22 5.46 15.88
N TRP A 129 0.20 4.39 16.52
CA TRP A 129 0.30 4.33 17.98
C TRP A 129 1.43 5.22 18.50
N GLY A 130 1.15 5.93 19.59
CA GLY A 130 2.11 6.83 20.23
C GLY A 130 2.26 8.18 19.52
N SER A 131 3.30 8.92 19.90
CA SER A 131 3.76 10.12 19.22
C SER A 131 5.17 9.91 18.66
N LEU A 132 5.37 10.34 17.42
CA LEU A 132 6.69 10.29 16.79
C LEU A 132 7.64 11.30 17.44
N LYS A 133 8.88 10.88 17.65
CA LYS A 133 9.99 11.74 18.11
C LYS A 133 11.15 11.61 17.12
N PRO A 134 11.57 12.71 16.45
CA PRO A 134 10.90 14.01 16.37
C PRO A 134 9.53 13.92 15.68
N GLN A 135 8.67 14.95 15.81
CA GLN A 135 7.33 14.98 15.21
C GLN A 135 7.33 15.05 13.68
N ALA A 136 8.43 15.50 13.09
CA ALA A 136 8.69 15.45 11.65
C ALA A 136 10.10 14.93 11.41
N GLY A 137 10.30 14.24 10.30
CA GLY A 137 11.61 13.69 9.97
C GLY A 137 11.61 12.81 8.72
N LYS A 138 12.76 12.20 8.49
CA LYS A 138 13.02 11.30 7.36
C LYS A 138 13.50 9.94 7.88
N ILE A 139 12.90 8.86 7.37
CA ILE A 139 13.36 7.49 7.58
C ILE A 139 14.04 7.06 6.29
N ASN A 140 15.31 6.72 6.38
CA ASN A 140 16.15 6.32 5.25
C ASN A 140 16.82 4.99 5.58
N GLU A 141 16.09 3.89 5.31
CA GLU A 141 16.48 2.55 5.73
C GLU A 141 16.32 1.53 4.60
N LYS A 142 17.10 0.46 4.61
CA LYS A 142 16.96 -0.62 3.65
C LYS A 142 15.85 -1.59 4.07
N ILE A 143 14.96 -1.92 3.13
CA ILE A 143 13.87 -2.89 3.35
C ILE A 143 14.12 -4.15 2.54
N SER A 144 13.98 -5.30 3.18
CA SER A 144 14.03 -6.63 2.57
C SER A 144 12.97 -7.56 3.15
N ARG A 145 12.82 -8.75 2.58
CA ARG A 145 11.94 -9.79 3.15
C ARG A 145 12.46 -10.21 4.53
N SER A 146 11.53 -10.37 5.47
CA SER A 146 11.86 -10.86 6.81
C SER A 146 12.39 -12.30 6.73
N ILE A 147 13.43 -12.61 7.50
CA ILE A 147 13.98 -13.96 7.60
C ILE A 147 13.02 -14.87 8.36
N LYS A 148 12.38 -14.34 9.41
CA LYS A 148 11.45 -15.11 10.27
C LYS A 148 10.11 -15.41 9.58
N ASN A 149 9.62 -14.50 8.75
CA ASN A 149 8.38 -14.68 8.00
C ASN A 149 8.51 -14.05 6.61
N ARG A 150 8.66 -14.86 5.57
CA ARG A 150 8.87 -14.41 4.19
C ARG A 150 7.68 -13.65 3.57
N GLN A 151 6.52 -13.67 4.19
CA GLN A 151 5.37 -12.86 3.78
C GLN A 151 5.53 -11.38 4.23
N LEU A 152 6.36 -11.13 5.22
CA LEU A 152 6.61 -9.82 5.78
C LEU A 152 7.90 -9.19 5.24
N MET A 153 7.95 -7.86 5.33
CA MET A 153 9.13 -7.05 5.07
C MET A 153 9.72 -6.57 6.40
N SER A 154 11.00 -6.25 6.42
CA SER A 154 11.66 -5.69 7.61
C SER A 154 12.79 -4.75 7.22
N VAL A 155 13.09 -3.79 8.08
CA VAL A 155 14.31 -2.98 8.00
C VAL A 155 15.52 -3.85 8.27
N LYS A 156 16.57 -3.69 7.47
CA LYS A 156 17.85 -4.40 7.59
C LYS A 156 19.00 -3.43 7.35
N LYS A 157 20.02 -3.49 8.20
CA LYS A 157 21.22 -2.63 8.08
C LYS A 157 21.98 -2.87 6.78
N ASN A 158 22.25 -4.13 6.44
CA ASN A 158 23.22 -4.49 5.39
C ASN A 158 22.59 -5.10 4.12
N LYS A 159 21.29 -5.45 4.12
CA LYS A 159 20.62 -6.11 2.98
C LYS A 159 19.31 -5.43 2.65
N GLY A 160 18.94 -5.40 1.37
CA GLY A 160 17.67 -4.88 0.92
C GLY A 160 17.79 -3.68 -0.02
N LYS A 161 16.63 -3.13 -0.39
CA LYS A 161 16.54 -1.96 -1.26
C LYS A 161 16.31 -0.72 -0.42
N LEU A 162 17.00 0.36 -0.75
CA LEU A 162 16.83 1.64 -0.08
C LEU A 162 15.36 2.08 -0.14
N ALA A 163 14.87 2.53 1.00
CA ALA A 163 13.51 3.01 1.19
C ALA A 163 13.54 4.33 1.97
N VAL A 164 12.89 5.35 1.43
CA VAL A 164 12.91 6.71 1.97
C VAL A 164 11.49 7.21 2.18
N THR A 165 11.14 7.54 3.42
CA THR A 165 9.84 8.08 3.83
C THR A 165 10.05 9.33 4.66
N ASN A 166 9.58 10.47 4.16
CA ASN A 166 9.43 11.69 4.96
C ASN A 166 8.11 11.63 5.71
N TYR A 167 8.07 12.04 6.95
CA TYR A 167 6.86 12.06 7.76
C TYR A 167 6.73 13.33 8.58
N LYS A 168 5.48 13.68 8.88
CA LYS A 168 5.18 14.76 9.82
C LYS A 168 3.90 14.44 10.60
N THR A 169 3.90 14.70 11.90
CA THR A 169 2.73 14.60 12.76
C THR A 169 1.80 15.77 12.47
N VAL A 170 0.54 15.46 12.14
CA VAL A 170 -0.50 16.44 11.85
C VAL A 170 -1.29 16.75 13.12
N LYS A 171 -1.62 15.72 13.90
CA LYS A 171 -2.38 15.84 15.15
C LYS A 171 -2.06 14.68 16.09
N ILE A 172 -2.02 14.96 17.38
CA ILE A 172 -1.92 13.95 18.45
C ILE A 172 -3.28 13.92 19.17
N PHE A 173 -3.80 12.71 19.33
CA PHE A 173 -4.98 12.41 20.12
C PHE A 173 -4.54 11.76 21.44
N GLN A 174 -4.89 12.37 22.56
CA GLN A 174 -4.57 11.83 23.89
C GLN A 174 -5.44 12.50 24.97
N ASN A 175 -5.78 11.75 25.99
CA ASN A 175 -6.25 12.24 27.32
C ASN A 175 -5.97 11.16 28.36
N SER A 176 -6.57 11.26 29.58
CA SER A 176 -6.43 10.25 30.63
C SER A 176 -6.87 8.84 30.18
N ASP A 177 -7.93 8.78 29.35
CA ASP A 177 -8.63 7.55 28.95
C ASP A 177 -8.37 7.17 27.48
N LEU A 178 -7.41 7.83 26.84
CA LEU A 178 -7.02 7.57 25.47
C LEU A 178 -5.49 7.45 25.35
N PRO A 179 -4.94 6.29 24.97
CA PRO A 179 -3.52 6.17 24.67
C PRO A 179 -3.16 7.11 23.52
N LYS A 180 -1.93 7.62 23.53
CA LYS A 180 -1.47 8.50 22.45
C LYS A 180 -1.60 7.83 21.10
N ILE A 181 -2.33 8.47 20.19
CA ILE A 181 -2.47 8.11 18.79
C ILE A 181 -2.18 9.35 17.97
N SER A 182 -1.39 9.22 16.91
CA SER A 182 -1.05 10.35 16.05
C SER A 182 -1.58 10.15 14.64
N LEU A 183 -2.22 11.19 14.10
CA LEU A 183 -2.43 11.33 12.67
C LEU A 183 -1.16 11.91 12.07
N ILE A 184 -0.58 11.20 11.12
CA ILE A 184 0.64 11.59 10.41
C ILE A 184 0.41 11.71 8.92
N GLU A 185 1.14 12.59 8.26
CA GLU A 185 1.32 12.64 6.82
C GLU A 185 2.67 12.00 6.49
N CYS A 186 2.71 11.11 5.50
CA CYS A 186 3.92 10.51 4.95
C CYS A 186 4.06 10.89 3.48
N GLN A 187 5.25 11.31 3.07
CA GLN A 187 5.61 11.52 1.67
C GLN A 187 6.69 10.51 1.26
N LEU A 188 6.40 9.76 0.21
CA LEU A 188 7.31 8.71 -0.29
C LEU A 188 8.24 9.24 -1.37
N GLU A 189 9.55 9.07 -1.19
CA GLU A 189 10.53 9.18 -2.27
C GLU A 189 10.63 7.84 -3.02
N THR A 190 10.62 6.73 -2.33
CA THR A 190 10.64 5.37 -2.88
C THR A 190 9.30 4.65 -2.65
N GLY A 191 9.05 3.52 -3.35
CA GLY A 191 7.81 2.74 -3.20
C GLY A 191 8.09 1.25 -2.99
N ARG A 192 8.67 0.86 -1.84
CA ARG A 192 8.90 -0.55 -1.52
C ARG A 192 7.66 -1.19 -0.92
N THR A 193 7.54 -2.51 -1.07
CA THR A 193 6.43 -3.28 -0.49
C THR A 193 6.28 -2.97 1.00
N HIS A 194 5.06 -2.60 1.43
CA HIS A 194 4.69 -2.27 2.81
C HIS A 194 5.54 -1.15 3.44
N GLN A 195 6.16 -0.27 2.65
CA GLN A 195 7.20 0.65 3.12
C GLN A 195 6.79 1.48 4.33
N ILE A 196 5.67 2.20 4.28
CA ILE A 196 5.22 3.04 5.41
C ILE A 196 4.95 2.19 6.64
N ARG A 197 4.31 1.03 6.48
CA ARG A 197 3.97 0.09 7.55
C ARG A 197 5.22 -0.42 8.27
N VAL A 198 6.23 -0.81 7.49
CA VAL A 198 7.53 -1.27 8.01
C VAL A 198 8.29 -0.14 8.70
N HIS A 199 8.34 1.05 8.11
CA HIS A 199 9.03 2.20 8.67
C HIS A 199 8.39 2.68 9.97
N MET A 200 7.07 2.76 10.04
CA MET A 200 6.37 3.15 11.26
C MET A 200 6.56 2.11 12.38
N ASN A 201 6.52 0.82 12.04
CA ASN A 201 6.84 -0.24 13.00
C ASN A 201 8.30 -0.18 13.49
N PHE A 202 9.25 0.10 12.60
CA PHE A 202 10.66 0.29 12.93
C PHE A 202 10.87 1.45 13.91
N LYS A 203 10.12 2.55 13.76
CA LYS A 203 10.11 3.70 14.69
C LYS A 203 9.42 3.39 16.03
N GLY A 204 8.83 2.21 16.19
CA GLY A 204 8.05 1.85 17.38
C GLY A 204 6.63 2.43 17.39
N ASN A 205 6.21 3.08 16.30
CA ASN A 205 4.91 3.72 16.12
C ASN A 205 4.08 2.98 15.05
N SER A 206 3.80 1.69 15.26
CA SER A 206 3.07 0.88 14.28
C SER A 206 1.72 1.50 13.91
N ILE A 207 1.28 1.26 12.66
CA ILE A 207 -0.01 1.76 12.16
C ILE A 207 -1.14 1.05 12.91
N LEU A 208 -2.16 1.82 13.29
CA LEU A 208 -3.35 1.33 13.95
C LEU A 208 -4.11 0.37 13.03
N GLY A 209 -4.57 -0.76 13.58
CA GLY A 209 -5.27 -1.80 12.83
C GLY A 209 -4.38 -2.68 11.92
N ASP A 210 -3.07 -2.43 11.84
CA ASP A 210 -2.17 -3.24 11.02
C ASP A 210 -1.94 -4.63 11.65
N LYS A 211 -2.56 -5.67 11.06
CA LYS A 211 -2.46 -7.06 11.54
C LYS A 211 -1.08 -7.68 11.34
N SER A 212 -0.30 -7.17 10.39
CA SER A 212 0.99 -7.76 10.02
C SER A 212 2.17 -7.16 10.76
N TYR A 213 2.14 -5.85 11.01
CA TYR A 213 3.22 -5.09 11.63
C TYR A 213 2.77 -4.41 12.92
N GLY A 214 1.49 -4.48 13.25
CA GLY A 214 0.94 -3.95 14.48
C GLY A 214 1.44 -4.70 15.70
N ARG A 215 1.44 -4.04 16.84
CA ARG A 215 1.60 -4.73 18.11
C ARG A 215 0.33 -5.56 18.36
N SER A 216 0.50 -6.80 18.84
CA SER A 216 -0.61 -7.59 19.36
C SER A 216 -1.45 -6.72 20.33
N LYS A 217 -2.76 -6.92 20.33
CA LYS A 217 -3.73 -6.17 21.14
C LYS A 217 -3.19 -5.97 22.57
N LYS A 218 -2.60 -4.82 22.86
CA LYS A 218 -2.31 -4.44 24.24
C LYS A 218 -3.65 -4.04 24.85
N LYS A 219 -4.02 -4.70 25.94
CA LYS A 219 -5.03 -4.13 26.84
C LYS A 219 -4.43 -2.83 27.37
N TYR A 220 -4.93 -1.72 26.90
CA TYR A 220 -4.58 -0.44 27.47
C TYR A 220 -5.34 -0.32 28.80
N LYS A 221 -4.61 -0.14 29.90
CA LYS A 221 -5.23 0.24 31.16
C LYS A 221 -5.86 1.63 30.92
N ASN A 222 -7.10 1.80 31.29
CA ASN A 222 -7.84 3.08 31.26
C ASN A 222 -8.20 3.61 29.86
N ILE A 223 -8.52 2.77 28.88
CA ILE A 223 -9.16 3.26 27.65
C ILE A 223 -10.69 3.24 27.80
N ASN A 224 -11.34 4.31 27.37
CA ASN A 224 -12.80 4.33 27.28
C ASN A 224 -13.29 3.15 26.39
N PHE A 225 -14.28 2.40 26.89
CA PHE A 225 -14.79 1.20 26.23
C PHE A 225 -15.26 1.42 24.78
N ASP A 226 -15.97 2.53 24.51
CA ASP A 226 -16.48 2.84 23.17
C ASP A 226 -15.35 3.11 22.19
N ILE A 227 -14.29 3.78 22.63
CA ILE A 227 -13.10 4.04 21.82
C ILE A 227 -12.32 2.76 21.58
N GLU A 228 -12.13 1.93 22.61
CA GLU A 228 -11.49 0.62 22.47
C GLU A 228 -12.23 -0.25 21.47
N LYS A 229 -13.57 -0.32 21.56
CA LYS A 229 -14.41 -1.05 20.62
C LYS A 229 -14.23 -0.56 19.19
N LYS A 230 -14.21 0.76 18.96
CA LYS A 230 -13.99 1.35 17.62
C LYS A 230 -12.60 1.08 17.07
N ILE A 231 -11.57 1.18 17.89
CA ILE A 231 -10.20 0.85 17.50
C ILE A 231 -10.08 -0.63 17.14
N ASN A 232 -10.68 -1.51 17.96
CA ASN A 232 -10.63 -2.96 17.75
C ASN A 232 -11.47 -3.44 16.55
N SER A 233 -12.53 -2.72 16.21
CA SER A 233 -13.34 -2.99 15.02
C SER A 233 -12.71 -2.47 13.72
N PHE A 234 -11.69 -1.60 13.82
CA PHE A 234 -10.96 -1.14 12.65
C PHE A 234 -9.95 -2.20 12.18
N ASP A 235 -10.40 -3.08 11.30
CA ASP A 235 -9.79 -4.38 11.00
C ASP A 235 -8.76 -4.35 9.86
N ARG A 236 -8.15 -3.21 9.60
CA ARG A 236 -7.14 -2.99 8.55
C ARG A 236 -6.13 -1.91 8.96
N GLN A 237 -4.99 -1.82 8.26
CA GLN A 237 -4.08 -0.68 8.49
C GLN A 237 -4.78 0.66 8.23
N ALA A 238 -4.78 1.55 9.21
CA ALA A 238 -5.26 2.92 9.08
C ALA A 238 -4.27 3.74 8.22
N LEU A 239 -4.24 3.43 6.91
CA LEU A 239 -3.36 3.99 5.91
C LEU A 239 -4.16 4.33 4.64
N HIS A 240 -3.99 5.56 4.16
CA HIS A 240 -4.70 6.10 3.02
C HIS A 240 -3.74 6.84 2.08
N ALA A 241 -3.68 6.46 0.81
CA ALA A 241 -2.97 7.16 -0.25
C ALA A 241 -3.75 8.43 -0.59
N LYS A 242 -3.45 9.52 0.13
CA LYS A 242 -4.21 10.77 0.07
C LYS A 242 -4.12 11.42 -1.28
N SER A 243 -2.89 11.56 -1.82
CA SER A 243 -2.70 12.29 -3.06
C SER A 243 -1.57 11.77 -3.92
N LEU A 244 -1.69 12.06 -5.22
CA LEU A 244 -0.73 11.72 -6.26
C LEU A 244 -0.52 12.92 -7.17
N GLY A 245 0.74 13.37 -7.30
CA GLY A 245 1.14 14.45 -8.21
C GLY A 245 2.22 13.97 -9.16
N PHE A 246 2.08 14.27 -10.46
CA PHE A 246 3.01 13.87 -11.51
C PHE A 246 2.88 14.76 -12.76
N PHE A 247 3.86 14.69 -13.64
CA PHE A 247 3.78 15.35 -14.95
C PHE A 247 2.92 14.52 -15.90
N HIS A 248 1.82 15.10 -16.39
CA HIS A 248 0.88 14.42 -17.28
C HIS A 248 1.44 14.37 -18.72
N PRO A 249 1.70 13.16 -19.27
CA PRO A 249 2.42 13.06 -20.55
C PRO A 249 1.63 13.59 -21.75
N GLY A 250 0.31 13.50 -21.75
CA GLY A 250 -0.55 14.03 -22.81
C GLY A 250 -0.78 15.54 -22.68
N LEU A 251 -1.17 15.99 -21.48
CA LEU A 251 -1.42 17.42 -21.22
C LEU A 251 -0.16 18.26 -21.09
N LYS A 252 1.03 17.63 -20.98
CA LYS A 252 2.35 18.28 -20.82
C LYS A 252 2.39 19.31 -19.68
N LYS A 253 1.75 18.99 -18.55
CA LYS A 253 1.73 19.84 -17.35
C LYS A 253 1.72 18.99 -16.08
N ASP A 254 2.12 19.59 -14.97
CA ASP A 254 1.96 18.96 -13.66
C ASP A 254 0.49 18.88 -13.27
N VAL A 255 0.09 17.71 -12.78
CA VAL A 255 -1.26 17.44 -12.28
C VAL A 255 -1.19 16.91 -10.87
N PHE A 256 -2.27 17.12 -10.12
CA PHE A 256 -2.39 16.69 -8.74
C PHE A 256 -3.80 16.18 -8.49
N PHE A 257 -3.89 14.98 -7.94
CA PHE A 257 -5.17 14.34 -7.60
C PHE A 257 -5.21 13.97 -6.13
N GLU A 258 -6.36 14.15 -5.52
CA GLU A 258 -6.59 13.84 -4.11
C GLU A 258 -7.83 12.96 -3.97
N ALA A 259 -7.74 11.93 -3.12
CA ALA A 259 -8.84 11.06 -2.77
C ALA A 259 -9.39 11.40 -1.39
N LYS A 260 -10.71 11.37 -1.25
CA LYS A 260 -11.37 11.46 0.07
C LYS A 260 -11.06 10.20 0.89
N ARG A 261 -10.82 10.37 2.19
CA ARG A 261 -10.68 9.25 3.11
C ARG A 261 -11.98 8.42 3.11
N PRO A 262 -11.87 7.09 3.21
CA PRO A 262 -13.05 6.24 3.35
C PRO A 262 -13.77 6.48 4.69
N GLY A 263 -15.05 6.11 4.72
CA GLY A 263 -15.95 6.40 5.85
C GLY A 263 -15.42 5.88 7.19
N ASP A 264 -14.95 4.63 7.23
CA ASP A 264 -14.37 3.98 8.41
C ASP A 264 -13.19 4.77 8.99
N PHE A 265 -12.30 5.27 8.13
CA PHE A 265 -11.14 6.07 8.54
C PHE A 265 -11.58 7.45 9.11
N ASN A 266 -12.55 8.09 8.45
CA ASN A 266 -13.09 9.37 8.92
C ASN A 266 -13.82 9.24 10.26
N GLU A 267 -14.62 8.19 10.43
CA GLU A 267 -15.34 7.92 11.68
C GLU A 267 -14.37 7.65 12.83
N LEU A 268 -13.30 6.89 12.57
CA LEU A 268 -12.26 6.67 13.57
C LEU A 268 -11.60 7.98 13.99
N ILE A 269 -11.23 8.86 13.05
CA ILE A 269 -10.68 10.19 13.36
C ILE A 269 -11.67 11.04 14.16
N LYS A 270 -12.96 11.05 13.78
CA LYS A 270 -13.99 11.80 14.52
C LYS A 270 -14.09 11.32 15.97
N SER A 271 -14.07 10.00 16.19
CA SER A 271 -14.14 9.41 17.52
C SER A 271 -12.91 9.74 18.36
N LEU A 272 -11.71 9.65 17.78
CA LEU A 272 -10.47 10.06 18.45
C LEU A 272 -10.45 11.55 18.79
N LYS A 273 -10.99 12.42 17.92
CA LYS A 273 -11.13 13.84 18.20
C LYS A 273 -12.04 14.09 19.40
N LYS A 274 -13.23 13.44 19.43
CA LYS A 274 -14.19 13.58 20.53
C LYS A 274 -13.61 13.07 21.86
N ALA A 275 -12.85 11.99 21.84
CA ALA A 275 -12.22 11.43 23.01
C ALA A 275 -10.97 12.19 23.48
N SER A 276 -10.47 13.15 22.72
CA SER A 276 -9.28 13.94 23.07
C SER A 276 -9.62 15.31 23.69
N ILE A 277 -10.90 15.60 23.81
CA ILE A 277 -11.44 16.79 24.49
C ILE A 277 -11.72 16.43 25.94
#